data_522116175a8d650070ab559d0bfa7519
#
_entry.id   522116175a8d650070ab559d0bfa7519
#
_cell.length_a   1.000
_cell.length_b   1.000
_cell.length_c   1.000
_cell.angle_alpha   90.00
_cell.angle_beta   90.00
_cell.angle_gamma   90.00
#
_symmetry.space_group_name_H-M   'P 1'
#
loop_
_entity.id
_entity.type
_entity.pdbx_description
1 polymer ?
#
loop_
_entity_poly.entity_id
_entity_poly.type
_entity_poly.pdbx_seq_one_letter_code
_entity_poly.pdbx_strand_id
1 'polypeptide(L)'
;METLAIHKLADWASDEVYVLREDLLPLACGGNKARIALKLIEDAKSKDADSMVGYGNCRSNMCRVLAMLSARAGMKCTIIAPSEEGDANLETTNSRIVRLCGAKVVPCEKGPGVSSVVERVMSEISSAGGRPYYVFGNSLGEGNEKVLSAAYEEVATGICKWERESGVFFDRVVVAVGTGSTYSGLLNGFRSMSRDVPVTGFTIARDVGTCLKAMARFTSLPVDIRDDSLLGGYGRTTGEQMRFLAEMLSRHAILFDPIYSGKALWGLHRLIAAGKCPDERVLFVHTGSLPLAIDGLEAIDG
;
A
#
# COMPACT_ATOMS: atom_id res chain seq x y z
N MET A 1 -6.78 -3.77 20.36
CA MET A 1 -6.62 -4.01 18.90
C MET A 1 -7.95 -3.67 18.23
N GLU A 2 -7.91 -2.90 17.16
CA GLU A 2 -9.11 -2.58 16.37
C GLU A 2 -9.64 -3.86 15.70
N THR A 3 -10.97 -4.04 15.69
CA THR A 3 -11.59 -5.20 15.05
C THR A 3 -11.37 -5.13 13.54
N LEU A 4 -10.81 -6.18 12.94
CA LEU A 4 -10.62 -6.26 11.49
C LEU A 4 -11.97 -6.44 10.79
N ALA A 5 -12.23 -5.63 9.77
CA ALA A 5 -13.40 -5.77 8.92
C ALA A 5 -13.12 -6.81 7.83
N ILE A 6 -13.50 -8.06 8.06
CA ILE A 6 -13.35 -9.15 7.08
C ILE A 6 -14.75 -9.57 6.61
N HIS A 7 -14.99 -9.46 5.30
CA HIS A 7 -16.26 -9.76 4.66
C HIS A 7 -16.11 -10.88 3.66
N LYS A 8 -17.06 -11.81 3.62
CA LYS A 8 -17.12 -12.82 2.56
C LYS A 8 -17.71 -12.20 1.30
N LEU A 9 -17.11 -12.47 0.13
CA LEU A 9 -17.69 -12.13 -1.17
C LEU A 9 -18.64 -13.27 -1.56
N ALA A 10 -19.94 -13.00 -1.52
CA ALA A 10 -20.93 -13.94 -1.99
C ALA A 10 -20.92 -14.01 -3.54
N ASP A 11 -21.16 -15.20 -4.07
CA ASP A 11 -21.37 -15.44 -5.51
C ASP A 11 -20.23 -14.93 -6.44
N TRP A 12 -18.99 -14.90 -5.94
CA TRP A 12 -17.84 -14.48 -6.75
C TRP A 12 -16.82 -15.61 -6.93
N ALA A 13 -16.60 -15.99 -8.19
CA ALA A 13 -15.53 -16.89 -8.69
C ALA A 13 -15.37 -18.24 -7.96
N SER A 14 -15.36 -18.24 -6.64
CA SER A 14 -15.56 -19.35 -5.71
C SER A 14 -16.25 -18.80 -4.47
N ASP A 15 -17.05 -19.61 -3.79
CA ASP A 15 -17.79 -19.18 -2.59
C ASP A 15 -16.90 -18.98 -1.36
N GLU A 16 -15.59 -19.09 -1.49
CA GLU A 16 -14.66 -19.06 -0.37
C GLU A 16 -13.64 -17.89 -0.45
N VAL A 17 -14.03 -16.77 -1.07
CA VAL A 17 -13.21 -15.56 -1.08
C VAL A 17 -13.71 -14.55 -0.04
N TYR A 18 -12.79 -14.09 0.79
CA TYR A 18 -13.00 -13.08 1.82
C TYR A 18 -12.14 -11.85 1.53
N VAL A 19 -12.61 -10.69 1.98
CA VAL A 19 -11.90 -9.42 1.80
C VAL A 19 -11.65 -8.79 3.17
N LEU A 20 -10.38 -8.54 3.48
CA LEU A 20 -10.00 -7.64 4.57
C LEU A 20 -10.14 -6.20 4.07
N ARG A 21 -11.07 -5.44 4.63
CA ARG A 21 -11.52 -4.11 4.20
C ARG A 21 -10.70 -3.00 4.86
N GLU A 22 -9.43 -2.85 4.47
CA GLU A 22 -8.61 -1.73 4.95
C GLU A 22 -9.08 -0.36 4.41
N ASP A 23 -9.85 -0.35 3.34
CA ASP A 23 -10.53 0.84 2.81
C ASP A 23 -11.54 1.44 3.80
N LEU A 24 -12.08 0.64 4.72
CA LEU A 24 -13.03 1.08 5.75
C LEU A 24 -12.34 1.64 7.01
N LEU A 25 -11.01 1.72 7.08
CA LEU A 25 -10.34 2.35 8.20
C LEU A 25 -10.76 3.82 8.35
N PRO A 26 -11.25 4.25 9.53
CA PRO A 26 -11.79 5.59 9.74
C PRO A 26 -10.67 6.64 9.91
N LEU A 27 -9.58 6.52 9.16
CA LEU A 27 -8.41 7.37 9.28
C LEU A 27 -7.81 7.67 7.90
N ALA A 28 -7.60 8.95 7.61
CA ALA A 28 -6.91 9.43 6.42
C ALA A 28 -7.41 8.79 5.10
N CYS A 29 -8.72 8.68 4.91
CA CYS A 29 -9.40 8.00 3.78
C CYS A 29 -9.04 6.51 3.68
N GLY A 30 -8.76 5.84 4.78
CA GLY A 30 -8.50 4.41 4.83
C GLY A 30 -7.22 3.95 4.16
N GLY A 31 -7.06 2.63 4.14
CA GLY A 31 -6.01 1.93 3.42
C GLY A 31 -4.77 1.61 4.25
N ASN A 32 -4.01 0.67 3.73
CA ASN A 32 -2.81 0.13 4.38
C ASN A 32 -1.79 1.23 4.79
N LYS A 33 -1.74 2.32 4.04
CA LYS A 33 -0.79 3.40 4.32
C LYS A 33 -1.14 4.18 5.59
N ALA A 34 -2.42 4.17 6.02
CA ALA A 34 -2.83 4.78 7.28
C ALA A 34 -2.17 4.07 8.48
N ARG A 35 -2.19 2.74 8.51
CA ARG A 35 -1.51 1.96 9.57
C ARG A 35 0.00 2.16 9.56
N ILE A 36 0.62 2.09 8.37
CA ILE A 36 2.07 2.26 8.23
C ILE A 36 2.51 3.66 8.66
N ALA A 37 1.79 4.70 8.24
CA ALA A 37 2.15 6.07 8.60
C ALA A 37 1.98 6.38 10.09
N LEU A 38 1.02 5.73 10.78
CA LEU A 38 0.94 5.82 12.25
C LEU A 38 2.23 5.30 12.90
N LYS A 39 2.74 4.14 12.48
CA LYS A 39 4.01 3.61 13.01
C LYS A 39 5.19 4.51 12.71
N LEU A 40 5.24 5.11 11.52
CA LEU A 40 6.28 6.07 11.17
C LEU A 40 6.23 7.34 12.04
N ILE A 41 5.03 7.85 12.34
CA ILE A 41 4.87 9.03 13.20
C ILE A 41 5.21 8.70 14.66
N GLU A 42 4.83 7.51 15.14
CA GLU A 42 5.21 7.03 16.47
C GLU A 42 6.74 6.94 16.61
N ASP A 43 7.41 6.31 15.63
CA ASP A 43 8.87 6.18 15.60
C ASP A 43 9.55 7.55 15.46
N ALA A 44 9.05 8.44 14.60
CA ALA A 44 9.56 9.80 14.46
C ALA A 44 9.50 10.58 15.78
N LYS A 45 8.37 10.52 16.49
CA LYS A 45 8.20 11.16 17.80
C LYS A 45 9.13 10.56 18.87
N SER A 46 9.35 9.25 18.85
CA SER A 46 10.29 8.60 19.77
C SER A 46 11.75 9.05 19.56
N LYS A 47 12.05 9.62 18.39
CA LYS A 47 13.34 10.20 17.99
C LYS A 47 13.33 11.74 18.04
N ASP A 48 12.37 12.34 18.73
CA ASP A 48 12.19 13.80 18.85
C ASP A 48 12.08 14.55 17.51
N ALA A 49 11.68 13.88 16.43
CA ALA A 49 11.46 14.52 15.14
C ALA A 49 10.22 15.42 15.16
N ASP A 50 10.30 16.58 14.49
CA ASP A 50 9.22 17.55 14.34
C ASP A 50 8.76 17.72 12.88
N SER A 51 9.45 17.08 11.97
CA SER A 51 9.25 17.24 10.53
C SER A 51 9.33 15.89 9.83
N MET A 52 8.28 15.51 9.12
CA MET A 52 8.23 14.29 8.29
C MET A 52 8.67 14.60 6.86
N VAL A 53 9.50 13.73 6.29
CA VAL A 53 9.91 13.81 4.89
C VAL A 53 9.48 12.52 4.18
N GLY A 54 8.62 12.67 3.17
CA GLY A 54 8.10 11.57 2.36
C GLY A 54 8.60 11.63 0.92
N TYR A 55 8.48 10.52 0.20
CA TYR A 55 8.83 10.40 -1.21
C TYR A 55 7.74 9.67 -1.98
N GLY A 56 7.31 10.24 -3.10
CA GLY A 56 6.34 9.64 -3.99
C GLY A 56 5.70 10.66 -4.93
N ASN A 57 5.20 10.15 -6.07
CA ASN A 57 4.55 10.97 -7.10
C ASN A 57 3.14 11.45 -6.67
N CYS A 58 2.47 12.21 -7.54
CA CYS A 58 1.13 12.76 -7.31
C CYS A 58 0.05 11.72 -7.00
N ARG A 59 0.22 10.46 -7.41
CA ARG A 59 -0.70 9.35 -7.13
C ARG A 59 -0.40 8.62 -5.81
N SER A 60 0.63 9.02 -5.05
CA SER A 60 1.10 8.28 -3.87
C SER A 60 0.11 8.35 -2.71
N ASN A 61 -0.47 7.20 -2.34
CA ASN A 61 -1.28 7.07 -1.13
C ASN A 61 -0.46 7.28 0.14
N MET A 62 0.84 6.92 0.14
CA MET A 62 1.71 7.17 1.29
C MET A 62 1.90 8.68 1.51
N CYS A 63 2.17 9.45 0.46
CA CYS A 63 2.36 10.89 0.57
C CYS A 63 1.09 11.60 1.09
N ARG A 64 -0.08 11.20 0.61
CA ARG A 64 -1.36 11.71 1.09
C ARG A 64 -1.55 11.44 2.58
N VAL A 65 -1.42 10.18 2.98
CA VAL A 65 -1.62 9.78 4.38
C VAL A 65 -0.59 10.43 5.29
N LEU A 66 0.68 10.48 4.87
CA LEU A 66 1.75 11.12 5.63
C LEU A 66 1.44 12.60 5.85
N ALA A 67 1.02 13.35 4.83
CA ALA A 67 0.64 14.75 4.97
C ALA A 67 -0.53 14.94 5.94
N MET A 68 -1.59 14.13 5.83
CA MET A 68 -2.75 14.19 6.72
C MET A 68 -2.39 13.91 8.18
N LEU A 69 -1.63 12.85 8.42
CA LEU A 69 -1.28 12.44 9.78
C LEU A 69 -0.19 13.33 10.39
N SER A 70 0.73 13.88 9.60
CA SER A 70 1.69 14.88 10.07
C SER A 70 0.96 16.15 10.52
N ALA A 71 0.03 16.68 9.72
CA ALA A 71 -0.79 17.82 10.10
C ALA A 71 -1.58 17.57 11.39
N ARG A 72 -2.23 16.41 11.51
CA ARG A 72 -2.94 15.99 12.73
C ARG A 72 -2.01 15.89 13.95
N ALA A 73 -0.75 15.50 13.74
CA ALA A 73 0.25 15.35 14.80
C ALA A 73 0.96 16.66 15.17
N GLY A 74 0.66 17.77 14.47
CA GLY A 74 1.35 19.06 14.64
C GLY A 74 2.79 19.07 14.09
N MET A 75 3.13 18.13 13.21
CA MET A 75 4.44 18.02 12.58
C MET A 75 4.44 18.67 11.20
N LYS A 76 5.55 19.28 10.81
CA LYS A 76 5.75 19.73 9.42
C LYS A 76 5.85 18.52 8.50
N CYS A 77 5.45 18.68 7.24
CA CYS A 77 5.57 17.63 6.23
C CYS A 77 6.18 18.17 4.94
N THR A 78 7.17 17.47 4.42
CA THR A 78 7.75 17.74 3.10
C THR A 78 7.66 16.49 2.25
N ILE A 79 7.11 16.61 1.04
CA ILE A 79 7.01 15.53 0.06
C ILE A 79 7.99 15.79 -1.08
N ILE A 80 8.97 14.92 -1.24
CA ILE A 80 9.84 14.88 -2.41
C ILE A 80 9.07 14.14 -3.50
N ALA A 81 8.71 14.87 -4.56
CA ALA A 81 7.81 14.38 -5.59
C ALA A 81 8.56 14.13 -6.91
N PRO A 82 8.94 12.87 -7.20
CA PRO A 82 9.50 12.53 -8.48
C PRO A 82 8.43 12.64 -9.56
N SER A 83 8.76 13.31 -10.66
CA SER A 83 7.94 13.37 -11.86
C SER A 83 8.62 12.64 -13.01
N GLU A 84 7.84 11.98 -13.84
CA GLU A 84 8.23 11.51 -15.17
C GLU A 84 7.81 12.55 -16.20
N GLU A 85 8.39 12.47 -17.39
CA GLU A 85 7.97 13.29 -18.53
C GLU A 85 6.48 13.06 -18.82
N GLY A 86 5.67 14.11 -18.80
CA GLY A 86 4.21 14.08 -18.93
C GLY A 86 3.41 14.02 -17.61
N ASP A 87 4.02 13.68 -16.46
CA ASP A 87 3.33 13.66 -15.15
C ASP A 87 3.51 14.96 -14.35
N ALA A 88 4.37 15.87 -14.78
CA ALA A 88 4.75 17.07 -14.03
C ALA A 88 3.57 17.98 -13.65
N ASN A 89 2.50 17.97 -14.45
CA ASN A 89 1.29 18.77 -14.24
C ASN A 89 0.06 17.93 -13.88
N LEU A 90 0.22 16.61 -13.64
CA LEU A 90 -0.91 15.78 -13.30
C LEU A 90 -1.40 16.10 -11.89
N GLU A 91 -2.61 16.58 -11.80
CA GLU A 91 -3.30 16.82 -10.54
C GLU A 91 -4.23 15.64 -10.21
N THR A 92 -4.03 15.04 -9.05
CA THR A 92 -4.86 13.95 -8.52
C THR A 92 -5.50 14.36 -7.20
N THR A 93 -6.53 13.66 -6.79
CA THR A 93 -7.13 13.85 -5.46
C THR A 93 -6.08 13.70 -4.35
N ASN A 94 -5.13 12.75 -4.47
CA ASN A 94 -4.04 12.60 -3.51
C ASN A 94 -3.14 13.85 -3.45
N SER A 95 -2.72 14.41 -4.60
CA SER A 95 -1.86 15.61 -4.62
C SER A 95 -2.57 16.85 -4.10
N ARG A 96 -3.87 16.99 -4.35
CA ARG A 96 -4.70 18.07 -3.77
C ARG A 96 -4.74 17.98 -2.25
N ILE A 97 -4.99 16.77 -1.69
CA ILE A 97 -5.01 16.57 -0.24
C ILE A 97 -3.65 16.89 0.38
N VAL A 98 -2.53 16.47 -0.24
CA VAL A 98 -1.18 16.79 0.23
C VAL A 98 -1.01 18.30 0.41
N ARG A 99 -1.41 19.11 -0.58
CA ARG A 99 -1.32 20.57 -0.51
C ARG A 99 -2.26 21.17 0.53
N LEU A 100 -3.50 20.69 0.61
CA LEU A 100 -4.50 21.16 1.59
C LEU A 100 -4.05 20.90 3.03
N CYS A 101 -3.26 19.85 3.28
CA CYS A 101 -2.65 19.56 4.59
C CYS A 101 -1.43 20.44 4.89
N GLY A 102 -1.07 21.40 4.01
CA GLY A 102 0.06 22.31 4.21
C GLY A 102 1.43 21.66 4.02
N ALA A 103 1.51 20.49 3.39
CA ALA A 103 2.79 19.88 3.10
C ALA A 103 3.56 20.63 2.01
N LYS A 104 4.87 20.88 2.24
CA LYS A 104 5.78 21.41 1.23
C LYS A 104 6.04 20.32 0.19
N VAL A 105 5.84 20.63 -1.09
CA VAL A 105 6.17 19.71 -2.20
C VAL A 105 7.45 20.18 -2.85
N VAL A 106 8.44 19.27 -2.94
CA VAL A 106 9.74 19.50 -3.59
C VAL A 106 9.80 18.60 -4.83
N PRO A 107 9.64 19.15 -6.02
CA PRO A 107 9.75 18.36 -7.25
C PRO A 107 11.19 17.90 -7.47
N CYS A 108 11.35 16.72 -8.06
CA CYS A 108 12.64 16.20 -8.50
C CYS A 108 12.45 15.30 -9.73
N GLU A 109 13.53 15.06 -10.46
CA GLU A 109 13.54 14.05 -11.49
C GLU A 109 13.62 12.65 -10.86
N LYS A 110 12.96 11.68 -11.51
CA LYS A 110 13.08 10.27 -11.13
C LYS A 110 14.43 9.73 -11.59
N GLY A 111 15.19 9.11 -10.69
CA GLY A 111 16.47 8.50 -11.05
C GLY A 111 17.52 8.54 -9.94
N PRO A 112 18.80 8.36 -10.32
CA PRO A 112 19.91 8.26 -9.35
C PRO A 112 20.12 9.49 -8.47
N GLY A 113 19.68 10.68 -8.93
CA GLY A 113 19.81 11.94 -8.20
C GLY A 113 18.87 12.09 -7.00
N VAL A 114 17.93 11.20 -6.81
CA VAL A 114 16.91 11.29 -5.73
C VAL A 114 17.56 11.32 -4.34
N SER A 115 18.62 10.52 -4.10
CA SER A 115 19.32 10.49 -2.82
C SER A 115 19.89 11.86 -2.44
N SER A 116 20.50 12.57 -3.39
CA SER A 116 21.03 13.91 -3.17
C SER A 116 19.93 14.94 -2.87
N VAL A 117 18.73 14.78 -3.47
CA VAL A 117 17.58 15.64 -3.15
C VAL A 117 17.09 15.36 -1.73
N VAL A 118 17.03 14.09 -1.31
CA VAL A 118 16.67 13.72 0.07
C VAL A 118 17.66 14.34 1.06
N GLU A 119 18.97 14.18 0.84
CA GLU A 119 20.01 14.74 1.69
C GLU A 119 19.91 16.27 1.80
N ARG A 120 19.72 16.94 0.67
CA ARG A 120 19.55 18.40 0.63
C ARG A 120 18.31 18.83 1.44
N VAL A 121 17.16 18.20 1.24
CA VAL A 121 15.92 18.53 1.97
C VAL A 121 16.09 18.29 3.47
N MET A 122 16.67 17.17 3.86
CA MET A 122 16.96 16.86 5.28
C MET A 122 17.90 17.91 5.90
N SER A 123 18.96 18.29 5.19
CA SER A 123 19.93 19.30 5.62
C SER A 123 19.30 20.70 5.73
N GLU A 124 18.46 21.11 4.76
CA GLU A 124 17.74 22.38 4.81
C GLU A 124 16.85 22.48 6.05
N ILE A 125 16.11 21.41 6.37
CA ILE A 125 15.24 21.37 7.57
C ILE A 125 16.09 21.46 8.83
N SER A 126 17.19 20.71 8.92
CA SER A 126 18.09 20.71 10.08
C SER A 126 18.76 22.07 10.28
N SER A 127 19.22 22.70 9.21
CA SER A 127 19.84 24.04 9.24
C SER A 127 18.86 25.13 9.67
N ALA A 128 17.56 24.93 9.46
CA ALA A 128 16.49 25.79 9.96
C ALA A 128 16.05 25.46 11.40
N GLY A 129 16.80 24.61 12.12
CA GLY A 129 16.54 24.21 13.51
C GLY A 129 15.48 23.12 13.67
N GLY A 130 15.00 22.50 12.59
CA GLY A 130 14.07 21.37 12.64
C GLY A 130 14.78 20.03 12.79
N ARG A 131 14.02 19.01 13.16
CA ARG A 131 14.49 17.63 13.31
C ARG A 131 13.73 16.72 12.32
N PRO A 132 14.28 16.56 11.08
CA PRO A 132 13.59 15.83 10.03
C PRO A 132 13.68 14.31 10.23
N TYR A 133 12.60 13.62 9.86
CA TYR A 133 12.50 12.16 9.78
C TYR A 133 12.11 11.74 8.36
N TYR A 134 13.01 11.03 7.67
CA TYR A 134 12.71 10.48 6.37
C TYR A 134 12.05 9.11 6.49
N VAL A 135 10.91 8.92 5.85
CA VAL A 135 10.07 7.70 6.01
C VAL A 135 10.77 6.39 5.64
N PHE A 136 11.80 6.45 4.80
CA PHE A 136 12.57 5.26 4.41
C PHE A 136 13.91 5.12 5.14
N GLY A 137 14.19 5.96 6.14
CA GLY A 137 15.42 5.93 6.93
C GLY A 137 16.48 6.88 6.41
N ASN A 138 17.51 6.39 5.72
CA ASN A 138 18.57 7.21 5.13
C ASN A 138 18.23 7.64 3.67
N SER A 139 19.09 8.46 3.06
CA SER A 139 18.90 8.97 1.69
C SER A 139 18.88 7.87 0.61
N LEU A 140 19.41 6.69 0.91
CA LEU A 140 19.34 5.51 0.05
C LEU A 140 18.03 4.74 0.21
N GLY A 141 17.18 5.20 1.13
CA GLY A 141 15.90 4.59 1.45
C GLY A 141 16.02 3.34 2.33
N GLU A 142 16.96 3.33 3.28
CA GLU A 142 17.30 2.19 4.14
C GLU A 142 17.26 2.57 5.62
N GLY A 143 16.86 1.61 6.46
CA GLY A 143 16.92 1.73 7.92
C GLY A 143 15.56 1.73 8.61
N ASN A 144 14.45 1.95 7.89
CA ASN A 144 13.10 1.95 8.47
C ASN A 144 12.27 0.72 8.07
N GLU A 145 12.88 -0.35 7.57
CA GLU A 145 12.18 -1.54 7.10
C GLU A 145 11.29 -2.16 8.18
N LYS A 146 11.80 -2.27 9.41
CA LYS A 146 11.03 -2.80 10.55
C LYS A 146 9.83 -1.93 10.89
N VAL A 147 9.98 -0.61 10.86
CA VAL A 147 8.87 0.32 11.13
C VAL A 147 7.82 0.23 10.03
N LEU A 148 8.26 0.13 8.77
CA LEU A 148 7.38 0.02 7.61
C LEU A 148 6.58 -1.28 7.56
N SER A 149 7.11 -2.40 8.09
CA SER A 149 6.43 -3.72 8.12
C SER A 149 5.59 -3.93 9.37
N ALA A 150 5.96 -3.33 10.51
CA ALA A 150 5.39 -3.58 11.84
C ALA A 150 3.85 -3.51 11.88
N ALA A 151 3.25 -2.56 11.17
CA ALA A 151 1.79 -2.42 11.14
C ALA A 151 1.09 -3.67 10.59
N TYR A 152 1.72 -4.35 9.61
CA TYR A 152 1.14 -5.54 8.99
C TYR A 152 1.55 -6.83 9.69
N GLU A 153 2.58 -6.83 10.50
CA GLU A 153 2.84 -7.89 11.50
C GLU A 153 1.70 -7.92 12.55
N GLU A 154 1.26 -6.74 13.00
CA GLU A 154 0.09 -6.62 13.90
C GLU A 154 -1.22 -7.03 13.21
N VAL A 155 -1.43 -6.67 11.93
CA VAL A 155 -2.60 -7.10 11.15
C VAL A 155 -2.62 -8.63 11.00
N ALA A 156 -1.50 -9.27 10.71
CA ALA A 156 -1.42 -10.74 10.64
C ALA A 156 -1.80 -11.39 11.97
N THR A 157 -1.35 -10.83 13.10
CA THR A 157 -1.78 -11.26 14.44
C THR A 157 -3.29 -11.11 14.63
N GLY A 158 -3.85 -10.00 14.14
CA GLY A 158 -5.30 -9.75 14.13
C GLY A 158 -6.08 -10.75 13.28
N ILE A 159 -5.55 -11.12 12.11
CA ILE A 159 -6.14 -12.15 11.23
C ILE A 159 -6.14 -13.50 11.95
N CYS A 160 -5.03 -13.93 12.54
CA CYS A 160 -4.96 -15.17 13.31
C CYS A 160 -5.93 -15.19 14.50
N LYS A 161 -6.17 -14.06 15.13
CA LYS A 161 -7.18 -13.93 16.18
C LYS A 161 -8.58 -14.09 15.59
N TRP A 162 -8.89 -13.40 14.50
CA TRP A 162 -10.18 -13.48 13.81
C TRP A 162 -10.47 -14.91 13.32
N GLU A 163 -9.47 -15.63 12.76
CA GLU A 163 -9.59 -17.03 12.36
C GLU A 163 -10.05 -17.93 13.53
N ARG A 164 -9.42 -17.75 14.70
CA ARG A 164 -9.79 -18.53 15.91
C ARG A 164 -11.19 -18.19 16.43
N GLU A 165 -11.59 -16.93 16.37
CA GLU A 165 -12.88 -16.48 16.89
C GLU A 165 -14.05 -16.84 15.95
N SER A 166 -13.82 -16.83 14.64
CA SER A 166 -14.83 -17.16 13.63
C SER A 166 -14.91 -18.65 13.29
N GLY A 167 -13.85 -19.40 13.56
CA GLY A 167 -13.68 -20.79 13.08
C GLY A 167 -13.34 -20.89 11.59
N VAL A 168 -13.12 -19.76 10.90
CA VAL A 168 -12.76 -19.70 9.47
C VAL A 168 -11.27 -19.51 9.34
N PHE A 169 -10.57 -20.47 8.72
CA PHE A 169 -9.14 -20.43 8.49
C PHE A 169 -8.85 -20.25 7.00
N PHE A 170 -7.93 -19.37 6.66
CA PHE A 170 -7.56 -19.08 5.28
C PHE A 170 -6.45 -20.01 4.79
N ASP A 171 -6.59 -20.52 3.58
CA ASP A 171 -5.58 -21.34 2.90
C ASP A 171 -4.57 -20.50 2.13
N ARG A 172 -4.93 -19.23 1.82
CA ARG A 172 -4.09 -18.26 1.12
C ARG A 172 -4.47 -16.83 1.50
N VAL A 173 -3.46 -15.96 1.58
CA VAL A 173 -3.64 -14.51 1.69
C VAL A 173 -3.10 -13.84 0.43
N VAL A 174 -3.86 -12.91 -0.16
CA VAL A 174 -3.50 -12.24 -1.41
C VAL A 174 -3.43 -10.73 -1.20
N VAL A 175 -2.36 -10.07 -1.70
CA VAL A 175 -2.17 -8.63 -1.53
C VAL A 175 -1.44 -7.98 -2.70
N ALA A 176 -1.72 -6.69 -2.95
CA ALA A 176 -0.97 -5.87 -3.89
C ALA A 176 0.44 -5.54 -3.38
N VAL A 177 1.46 -5.65 -4.24
CA VAL A 177 2.86 -5.39 -3.92
C VAL A 177 3.37 -4.17 -4.68
N GLY A 178 3.60 -3.07 -3.93
CA GLY A 178 4.35 -1.91 -4.39
C GLY A 178 5.79 -1.94 -3.88
N THR A 179 6.02 -1.45 -2.65
CA THR A 179 7.34 -1.47 -1.98
C THR A 179 7.65 -2.80 -1.29
N GLY A 180 6.65 -3.65 -1.06
CA GLY A 180 6.79 -4.93 -0.37
C GLY A 180 6.51 -4.88 1.14
N SER A 181 6.47 -3.71 1.79
CA SER A 181 6.34 -3.60 3.25
C SER A 181 5.07 -4.26 3.81
N THR A 182 3.91 -4.10 3.15
CA THR A 182 2.65 -4.73 3.55
C THR A 182 2.72 -6.25 3.44
N TYR A 183 3.19 -6.75 2.29
CA TYR A 183 3.36 -8.17 2.05
C TYR A 183 4.30 -8.81 3.08
N SER A 184 5.50 -8.23 3.24
CA SER A 184 6.51 -8.76 4.15
C SER A 184 6.05 -8.69 5.62
N GLY A 185 5.31 -7.64 6.01
CA GLY A 185 4.71 -7.55 7.33
C GLY A 185 3.70 -8.66 7.59
N LEU A 186 2.81 -8.95 6.64
CA LEU A 186 1.89 -10.09 6.74
C LEU A 186 2.64 -11.42 6.89
N LEU A 187 3.61 -11.66 5.99
CA LEU A 187 4.39 -12.91 5.99
C LEU A 187 5.15 -13.11 7.30
N ASN A 188 5.87 -12.08 7.77
CA ASN A 188 6.63 -12.11 9.02
C ASN A 188 5.69 -12.31 10.24
N GLY A 189 4.55 -11.59 10.24
CA GLY A 189 3.56 -11.68 11.30
C GLY A 189 2.93 -13.07 11.39
N PHE A 190 2.53 -13.68 10.27
CA PHE A 190 2.03 -15.07 10.27
C PHE A 190 3.10 -16.03 10.78
N ARG A 191 4.33 -15.90 10.33
CA ARG A 191 5.44 -16.74 10.81
C ARG A 191 5.67 -16.60 12.32
N SER A 192 5.62 -15.38 12.86
CA SER A 192 5.78 -15.12 14.30
C SER A 192 4.68 -15.77 15.14
N MET A 193 3.48 -15.92 14.56
CA MET A 193 2.34 -16.60 15.17
C MET A 193 2.32 -18.11 14.93
N SER A 194 3.39 -18.68 14.36
CA SER A 194 3.46 -20.09 13.94
C SER A 194 2.31 -20.50 13.00
N ARG A 195 1.80 -19.54 12.22
CA ARG A 195 0.73 -19.74 11.23
C ARG A 195 1.38 -19.84 9.85
N ASP A 196 1.38 -21.05 9.29
CA ASP A 196 1.94 -21.31 7.96
C ASP A 196 0.82 -21.17 6.92
N VAL A 197 0.58 -19.95 6.48
CA VAL A 197 -0.35 -19.61 5.40
C VAL A 197 0.41 -18.94 4.26
N PRO A 198 0.29 -19.42 3.01
CA PRO A 198 0.88 -18.81 1.85
C PRO A 198 0.39 -17.36 1.66
N VAL A 199 1.32 -16.44 1.45
CA VAL A 199 1.01 -15.06 1.05
C VAL A 199 1.41 -14.89 -0.40
N THR A 200 0.45 -14.63 -1.29
CA THR A 200 0.67 -14.37 -2.72
C THR A 200 0.60 -12.85 -2.97
N GLY A 201 1.65 -12.30 -3.54
CA GLY A 201 1.73 -10.88 -3.90
C GLY A 201 1.59 -10.65 -5.40
N PHE A 202 0.74 -9.73 -5.81
CA PHE A 202 0.72 -9.25 -7.19
C PHE A 202 1.46 -7.93 -7.30
N THR A 203 2.57 -7.91 -8.06
CA THR A 203 3.27 -6.66 -8.34
C THR A 203 2.42 -5.73 -9.20
N ILE A 204 2.44 -4.43 -8.87
CA ILE A 204 1.61 -3.42 -9.53
C ILE A 204 2.43 -2.44 -10.40
N ALA A 205 3.76 -2.48 -10.31
CA ALA A 205 4.61 -1.47 -10.93
C ALA A 205 5.94 -2.00 -11.48
N ARG A 206 6.47 -3.07 -10.91
CA ARG A 206 7.83 -3.56 -11.17
C ARG A 206 7.78 -5.02 -11.62
N ASP A 207 8.81 -5.47 -12.32
CA ASP A 207 9.02 -6.90 -12.57
C ASP A 207 9.29 -7.67 -11.26
N VAL A 208 9.09 -8.98 -11.31
CA VAL A 208 9.24 -9.86 -10.14
C VAL A 208 10.66 -9.75 -9.56
N GLY A 209 11.70 -9.76 -10.39
CA GLY A 209 13.09 -9.71 -9.92
C GLY A 209 13.41 -8.43 -9.15
N THR A 210 12.90 -7.28 -9.59
CA THR A 210 13.03 -6.01 -8.89
C THR A 210 12.26 -6.02 -7.57
N CYS A 211 11.06 -6.63 -7.53
CA CYS A 211 10.30 -6.80 -6.30
C CYS A 211 11.04 -7.68 -5.29
N LEU A 212 11.58 -8.82 -5.72
CA LEU A 212 12.33 -9.75 -4.86
C LEU A 212 13.54 -9.06 -4.20
N LYS A 213 14.32 -8.30 -4.98
CA LYS A 213 15.45 -7.51 -4.46
C LYS A 213 15.01 -6.50 -3.39
N ALA A 214 13.92 -5.79 -3.62
CA ALA A 214 13.39 -4.83 -2.66
C ALA A 214 12.88 -5.51 -1.38
N MET A 215 12.23 -6.67 -1.51
CA MET A 215 11.64 -7.42 -0.40
C MET A 215 12.66 -8.12 0.48
N ALA A 216 13.83 -8.50 -0.05
CA ALA A 216 14.93 -9.06 0.73
C ALA A 216 15.39 -8.16 1.89
N ARG A 217 15.03 -6.87 1.87
CA ARG A 217 15.28 -5.92 2.96
C ARG A 217 14.27 -6.05 4.11
N PHE A 218 13.08 -6.58 3.85
CA PHE A 218 11.99 -6.70 4.82
C PHE A 218 11.84 -8.10 5.39
N THR A 219 12.22 -9.13 4.63
CA THR A 219 12.06 -10.52 5.05
C THR A 219 13.14 -11.41 4.43
N SER A 220 13.54 -12.45 5.17
CA SER A 220 14.39 -13.55 4.68
C SER A 220 13.56 -14.79 4.33
N LEU A 221 12.25 -14.75 4.51
CA LEU A 221 11.36 -15.87 4.21
C LEU A 221 11.16 -16.00 2.70
N PRO A 222 10.87 -17.19 2.18
CA PRO A 222 10.46 -17.39 0.80
C PRO A 222 9.21 -16.56 0.47
N VAL A 223 9.19 -15.93 -0.70
CA VAL A 223 8.10 -15.07 -1.14
C VAL A 223 7.50 -15.56 -2.46
N ASP A 224 6.17 -15.47 -2.61
CA ASP A 224 5.41 -15.77 -3.84
C ASP A 224 4.94 -14.45 -4.46
N ILE A 225 5.67 -13.96 -5.47
CA ILE A 225 5.36 -12.72 -6.19
C ILE A 225 5.05 -13.01 -7.64
N ARG A 226 3.95 -12.44 -8.12
CA ARG A 226 3.41 -12.65 -9.46
C ARG A 226 3.24 -11.32 -10.20
N ASP A 227 3.39 -11.34 -11.51
CA ASP A 227 3.20 -10.20 -12.41
C ASP A 227 2.08 -10.42 -13.45
N ASP A 228 1.31 -11.49 -13.32
CA ASP A 228 0.19 -11.83 -14.22
C ASP A 228 -0.81 -10.68 -14.42
N SER A 229 -0.89 -9.75 -13.48
CA SER A 229 -1.78 -8.58 -13.53
C SER A 229 -1.04 -7.25 -13.63
N LEU A 230 0.24 -7.23 -14.00
CA LEU A 230 1.04 -6.00 -14.13
C LEU A 230 0.52 -5.08 -15.24
N LEU A 231 -0.07 -5.65 -16.31
CA LEU A 231 -0.73 -4.91 -17.40
C LEU A 231 0.18 -3.86 -18.07
N GLY A 232 1.46 -4.16 -18.19
CA GLY A 232 2.46 -3.27 -18.81
C GLY A 232 3.06 -2.21 -17.88
N GLY A 233 2.74 -2.22 -16.57
CA GLY A 233 3.43 -1.39 -15.59
C GLY A 233 2.53 -0.53 -14.69
N TYR A 234 3.15 0.39 -13.98
CA TYR A 234 2.46 1.28 -13.04
C TYR A 234 1.43 2.18 -13.74
N GLY A 235 0.24 2.25 -13.18
CA GLY A 235 -0.85 3.09 -13.71
C GLY A 235 -1.46 2.60 -15.03
N ARG A 236 -0.98 1.49 -15.59
CA ARG A 236 -1.58 0.89 -16.80
C ARG A 236 -2.77 0.02 -16.44
N THR A 237 -3.84 0.11 -17.22
CA THR A 237 -5.08 -0.64 -17.08
C THR A 237 -5.52 -1.22 -18.42
N THR A 238 -6.47 -2.14 -18.43
CA THR A 238 -7.13 -2.65 -19.64
C THR A 238 -8.63 -2.52 -19.50
N GLY A 239 -9.36 -2.42 -20.62
CA GLY A 239 -10.83 -2.38 -20.60
C GLY A 239 -11.45 -3.61 -19.92
N GLU A 240 -10.78 -4.77 -19.98
CA GLU A 240 -11.25 -5.99 -19.31
C GLU A 240 -11.15 -5.87 -17.80
N GLN A 241 -10.01 -5.39 -17.28
CA GLN A 241 -9.86 -5.09 -15.86
C GLN A 241 -10.89 -4.05 -15.39
N MET A 242 -11.11 -2.99 -16.17
CA MET A 242 -12.03 -1.93 -15.78
C MET A 242 -13.47 -2.44 -15.69
N ARG A 243 -13.93 -3.25 -16.66
CA ARG A 243 -15.25 -3.92 -16.61
C ARG A 243 -15.38 -4.82 -15.39
N PHE A 244 -14.34 -5.59 -15.08
CA PHE A 244 -14.31 -6.43 -13.88
C PHE A 244 -14.45 -5.58 -12.59
N LEU A 245 -13.77 -4.44 -12.49
CA LEU A 245 -13.89 -3.57 -11.32
C LEU A 245 -15.27 -2.92 -11.22
N ALA A 246 -15.90 -2.57 -12.35
CA ALA A 246 -17.28 -2.10 -12.39
C ALA A 246 -18.26 -3.19 -11.90
N GLU A 247 -18.04 -4.45 -12.27
CA GLU A 247 -18.81 -5.59 -11.76
C GLU A 247 -18.64 -5.76 -10.25
N MET A 248 -17.42 -5.66 -9.72
CA MET A 248 -17.17 -5.73 -8.27
C MET A 248 -17.90 -4.62 -7.52
N LEU A 249 -17.93 -3.40 -8.07
CA LEU A 249 -18.68 -2.29 -7.49
C LEU A 249 -20.20 -2.57 -7.49
N SER A 250 -20.75 -2.99 -8.63
CA SER A 250 -22.20 -3.20 -8.79
C SER A 250 -22.75 -4.40 -8.00
N ARG A 251 -21.98 -5.49 -7.90
CA ARG A 251 -22.42 -6.71 -7.21
C ARG A 251 -22.13 -6.72 -5.72
N HIS A 252 -20.98 -6.16 -5.31
CA HIS A 252 -20.50 -6.27 -3.93
C HIS A 252 -20.47 -4.94 -3.17
N ALA A 253 -20.79 -3.81 -3.83
CA ALA A 253 -20.67 -2.46 -3.28
C ALA A 253 -19.26 -2.16 -2.74
N ILE A 254 -18.21 -2.67 -3.40
CA ILE A 254 -16.82 -2.47 -3.06
C ILE A 254 -16.12 -1.75 -4.21
N LEU A 255 -15.61 -0.56 -3.94
CA LEU A 255 -14.87 0.24 -4.90
C LEU A 255 -13.38 -0.06 -4.79
N PHE A 256 -12.79 -0.60 -5.86
CA PHE A 256 -11.36 -0.88 -5.96
C PHE A 256 -10.68 0.15 -6.86
N ASP A 257 -9.51 0.63 -6.43
CA ASP A 257 -8.68 1.45 -7.30
C ASP A 257 -8.05 0.61 -8.44
N PRO A 258 -7.92 1.14 -9.65
CA PRO A 258 -7.43 0.35 -10.78
C PRO A 258 -5.91 0.14 -10.78
N ILE A 259 -5.16 0.81 -9.89
CA ILE A 259 -3.69 0.84 -9.90
C ILE A 259 -3.08 -0.19 -8.94
N TYR A 260 -3.63 -0.32 -7.73
CA TYR A 260 -3.11 -1.17 -6.65
C TYR A 260 -4.03 -2.36 -6.37
N SER A 261 -5.06 -2.14 -5.56
CA SER A 261 -5.94 -3.22 -5.09
C SER A 261 -6.70 -3.88 -6.23
N GLY A 262 -7.16 -3.13 -7.20
CA GLY A 262 -7.86 -3.67 -8.36
C GLY A 262 -6.99 -4.52 -9.28
N LYS A 263 -5.69 -4.19 -9.44
CA LYS A 263 -4.76 -5.07 -10.17
C LYS A 263 -4.55 -6.40 -9.46
N ALA A 264 -4.35 -6.37 -8.15
CA ALA A 264 -4.15 -7.60 -7.38
C ALA A 264 -5.40 -8.47 -7.36
N LEU A 265 -6.59 -7.86 -7.26
CA LEU A 265 -7.86 -8.58 -7.31
C LEU A 265 -8.10 -9.20 -8.71
N TRP A 266 -7.76 -8.46 -9.77
CA TRP A 266 -7.77 -8.98 -11.13
C TRP A 266 -6.82 -10.17 -11.31
N GLY A 267 -5.63 -10.10 -10.71
CA GLY A 267 -4.69 -11.22 -10.67
C GLY A 267 -5.26 -12.45 -9.95
N LEU A 268 -5.90 -12.26 -8.80
CA LEU A 268 -6.59 -13.33 -8.08
C LEU A 268 -7.72 -13.93 -8.93
N HIS A 269 -8.56 -13.09 -9.55
CA HIS A 269 -9.60 -13.55 -10.44
C HIS A 269 -9.06 -14.48 -11.54
N ARG A 270 -7.97 -14.08 -12.19
CA ARG A 270 -7.32 -14.91 -13.22
C ARG A 270 -6.73 -16.21 -12.68
N LEU A 271 -6.20 -16.21 -11.45
CA LEU A 271 -5.71 -17.44 -10.80
C LEU A 271 -6.86 -18.43 -10.56
N ILE A 272 -7.99 -17.94 -10.03
CA ILE A 272 -9.18 -18.78 -9.78
C ILE A 272 -9.74 -19.31 -11.11
N ALA A 273 -9.90 -18.46 -12.11
CA ALA A 273 -10.38 -18.85 -13.44
C ALA A 273 -9.47 -19.89 -14.13
N ALA A 274 -8.17 -19.88 -13.81
CA ALA A 274 -7.21 -20.87 -14.31
C ALA A 274 -7.16 -22.15 -13.46
N GLY A 275 -8.03 -22.33 -12.47
CA GLY A 275 -8.06 -23.48 -11.56
C GLY A 275 -6.83 -23.63 -10.67
N LYS A 276 -6.11 -22.52 -10.40
CA LYS A 276 -4.87 -22.55 -9.60
C LYS A 276 -5.10 -22.38 -8.09
N CYS A 277 -6.33 -22.19 -7.67
CA CYS A 277 -6.74 -22.09 -6.27
C CYS A 277 -8.02 -22.95 -6.05
N PRO A 278 -8.00 -24.25 -6.44
CA PRO A 278 -9.17 -25.09 -6.26
C PRO A 278 -9.45 -25.27 -4.77
N ASP A 279 -10.72 -25.05 -4.38
CA ASP A 279 -11.22 -25.25 -3.03
C ASP A 279 -10.47 -24.48 -1.92
N GLU A 280 -9.59 -23.52 -2.28
CA GLU A 280 -8.90 -22.68 -1.30
C GLU A 280 -9.82 -21.59 -0.75
N ARG A 281 -9.81 -21.41 0.55
CA ARG A 281 -10.37 -20.24 1.23
C ARG A 281 -9.36 -19.10 1.19
N VAL A 282 -9.65 -18.07 0.41
CA VAL A 282 -8.71 -16.98 0.13
C VAL A 282 -9.11 -15.72 0.89
N LEU A 283 -8.15 -15.10 1.58
CA LEU A 283 -8.28 -13.74 2.11
C LEU A 283 -7.60 -12.75 1.17
N PHE A 284 -8.37 -11.92 0.50
CA PHE A 284 -7.86 -10.79 -0.26
C PHE A 284 -7.72 -9.56 0.64
N VAL A 285 -6.53 -8.94 0.68
CA VAL A 285 -6.31 -7.69 1.43
C VAL A 285 -6.58 -6.49 0.53
N HIS A 286 -7.76 -5.88 0.72
CA HIS A 286 -8.11 -4.63 0.04
C HIS A 286 -7.35 -3.47 0.68
N THR A 287 -6.23 -3.07 0.07
CA THR A 287 -5.29 -2.09 0.62
C THR A 287 -5.78 -0.64 0.60
N GLY A 288 -7.05 -0.40 0.29
CA GLY A 288 -7.68 0.93 0.27
C GLY A 288 -7.45 1.66 -1.05
N SER A 289 -7.04 2.95 -0.96
CA SER A 289 -6.80 3.80 -2.16
C SER A 289 -8.07 4.44 -2.73
N LEU A 290 -9.04 4.75 -1.88
CA LEU A 290 -10.30 5.39 -2.28
C LEU A 290 -10.11 6.66 -3.15
N PRO A 291 -9.18 7.60 -2.86
CA PRO A 291 -8.99 8.76 -3.72
C PRO A 291 -8.59 8.41 -5.16
N LEU A 292 -7.75 7.40 -5.37
CA LEU A 292 -7.40 6.94 -6.73
C LEU A 292 -8.51 6.15 -7.39
N ALA A 293 -9.35 5.49 -6.62
CA ALA A 293 -10.54 4.84 -7.15
C ALA A 293 -11.52 5.89 -7.71
N ILE A 294 -11.71 6.98 -6.98
CA ILE A 294 -12.54 8.13 -7.44
C ILE A 294 -11.93 8.78 -8.68
N ASP A 295 -10.62 9.06 -8.68
CA ASP A 295 -9.93 9.59 -9.87
C ASP A 295 -10.05 8.67 -11.10
N GLY A 296 -10.25 7.35 -10.86
CA GLY A 296 -10.38 6.34 -11.91
C GLY A 296 -11.83 6.07 -12.39
N LEU A 297 -12.85 6.68 -11.79
CA LEU A 297 -14.25 6.38 -12.13
C LEU A 297 -14.58 6.66 -13.59
N GLU A 298 -14.08 7.76 -14.18
CA GLU A 298 -14.28 8.09 -15.58
C GLU A 298 -13.78 6.99 -16.54
N ALA A 299 -12.70 6.29 -16.15
CA ALA A 299 -12.16 5.19 -16.93
C ALA A 299 -12.91 3.86 -16.70
N ILE A 300 -13.73 3.76 -15.65
CA ILE A 300 -14.62 2.60 -15.39
C ILE A 300 -15.92 2.73 -16.18
N ASP A 301 -16.38 3.96 -16.40
CA ASP A 301 -17.69 4.28 -17.01
C ASP A 301 -17.64 4.29 -18.56
N GLY A 302 -16.47 4.32 -19.19
CA GLY A 302 -16.23 4.33 -20.63
C GLY A 302 -15.79 2.97 -21.16
#